data_80e115607a655b4b38339f078a081bc1
#
_entry.id   80e115607a655b4b38339f078a081bc1
#
_cell.length_a   1.000
_cell.length_b   1.000
_cell.length_c   1.000
_cell.angle_alpha   90.00
_cell.angle_beta   90.00
_cell.angle_gamma   90.00
#
_symmetry.space_group_name_H-M   'P 1'
#
loop_
_entity.id
_entity.type
_entity.pdbx_description
1 polymer ?
#
loop_
_entity_poly.entity_id
_entity_poly.type
_entity_poly.pdbx_seq_one_letter_code
_entity_poly.pdbx_strand_id
1 'polypeptide(L)'
;IPLRLVGSEMCIRDSIEQCEQGVDYFTIHCGIRLKNIHFANERLCGMVSRGGSIISQWCKMHQKESFLYEHFDDICDICAQYDVALSLGDGLRPGAIRDANDRAQFAELDTMGELVERAWAKNVQAFIEGPGHVPMHKIKENMDRQIEKCHGAPFYTLGPLVTDVAPGYDHITSAIGAAQIGWYGTAMLCYVTPKEHLALPQKEDVRVGVVTYKIAAHAADLAKGHPGAEVRDDALSKARYEFRWKDQFNLSLDPERALQYYKEANHLNGKYCTMCGPNFCAMRISQQLKDCNE
;
A
#
# COMPACT_ATOMS: atom_id res chain seq x y z
N ILE A 1 -24.04 0.72 -11.21
CA ILE A 1 -24.74 -0.56 -10.90
C ILE A 1 -26.03 -0.16 -10.21
N PRO A 2 -27.22 -0.54 -10.73
CA PRO A 2 -28.47 -0.24 -10.03
C PRO A 2 -28.47 -0.86 -8.63
N LEU A 3 -28.80 -0.07 -7.60
CA LEU A 3 -28.93 -0.53 -6.20
C LEU A 3 -29.84 -1.77 -6.01
N ARG A 4 -30.65 -2.11 -7.01
CA ARG A 4 -31.49 -3.32 -7.04
C ARG A 4 -30.73 -4.63 -7.23
N LEU A 5 -29.44 -4.53 -7.62
CA LEU A 5 -28.60 -5.70 -7.90
C LEU A 5 -27.63 -6.03 -6.72
N VAL A 6 -27.77 -5.37 -5.59
CA VAL A 6 -26.96 -5.60 -4.39
C VAL A 6 -27.83 -6.28 -3.36
N GLY A 7 -27.72 -7.58 -3.25
CA GLY A 7 -28.41 -8.41 -2.25
C GLY A 7 -27.58 -9.65 -1.92
N SER A 8 -27.84 -10.27 -0.76
CA SER A 8 -27.08 -11.41 -0.25
C SER A 8 -26.94 -12.56 -1.24
N GLU A 9 -28.05 -12.98 -1.87
CA GLU A 9 -28.05 -14.09 -2.83
C GLU A 9 -27.16 -13.84 -4.07
N MET A 10 -27.12 -12.59 -4.56
CA MET A 10 -26.28 -12.23 -5.70
C MET A 10 -24.81 -12.20 -5.34
N CYS A 11 -24.46 -11.65 -4.17
CA CYS A 11 -23.05 -11.63 -3.75
C CYS A 11 -22.50 -13.05 -3.53
N ILE A 12 -23.31 -13.94 -2.97
CA ILE A 12 -22.94 -15.36 -2.79
C ILE A 12 -22.73 -16.02 -4.15
N ARG A 13 -23.67 -15.86 -5.08
CA ARG A 13 -23.57 -16.42 -6.43
C ARG A 13 -22.37 -15.90 -7.20
N ASP A 14 -22.14 -14.57 -7.17
CA ASP A 14 -21.00 -13.94 -7.82
C ASP A 14 -19.66 -14.42 -7.23
N SER A 15 -19.62 -14.66 -5.91
CA SER A 15 -18.44 -15.21 -5.25
C SER A 15 -18.13 -16.62 -5.74
N ILE A 16 -19.13 -17.50 -5.87
CA ILE A 16 -18.95 -18.85 -6.41
C ILE A 16 -18.42 -18.78 -7.84
N GLU A 17 -19.07 -17.98 -8.71
CA GLU A 17 -18.68 -17.84 -10.11
C GLU A 17 -17.22 -17.33 -10.23
N GLN A 18 -16.81 -16.38 -9.41
CA GLN A 18 -15.45 -15.86 -9.42
C GLN A 18 -14.43 -16.88 -8.89
N CYS A 19 -14.80 -17.66 -7.85
CA CYS A 19 -13.98 -18.78 -7.40
C CYS A 19 -13.76 -19.82 -8.50
N GLU A 20 -14.81 -20.18 -9.23
CA GLU A 20 -14.72 -21.11 -10.38
C GLU A 20 -13.83 -20.57 -11.52
N GLN A 21 -13.73 -19.24 -11.67
CA GLN A 21 -12.82 -18.58 -12.59
C GLN A 21 -11.35 -18.55 -12.11
N GLY A 22 -11.08 -18.95 -10.86
CA GLY A 22 -9.74 -19.13 -10.31
C GLY A 22 -9.13 -17.85 -9.72
N VAL A 23 -9.91 -17.03 -9.00
CA VAL A 23 -9.36 -15.91 -8.22
C VAL A 23 -8.59 -16.42 -7.02
N ASP A 24 -7.51 -15.72 -6.64
CA ASP A 24 -6.70 -16.06 -5.46
C ASP A 24 -7.26 -15.44 -4.17
N TYR A 25 -7.90 -14.28 -4.26
CA TYR A 25 -8.53 -13.63 -3.11
C TYR A 25 -9.65 -12.66 -3.52
N PHE A 26 -10.54 -12.36 -2.57
CA PHE A 26 -11.57 -11.32 -2.69
C PHE A 26 -11.28 -10.14 -1.80
N THR A 27 -11.54 -8.93 -2.30
CA THR A 27 -11.67 -7.74 -1.44
C THR A 27 -13.14 -7.49 -1.14
N ILE A 28 -13.52 -7.54 0.13
CA ILE A 28 -14.90 -7.33 0.60
C ILE A 28 -14.95 -6.32 1.75
N HIS A 29 -15.90 -5.36 1.68
CA HIS A 29 -16.08 -4.32 2.69
C HIS A 29 -17.05 -4.79 3.80
N CYS A 30 -16.71 -5.88 4.46
CA CYS A 30 -17.55 -6.55 5.47
C CYS A 30 -17.48 -5.92 6.87
N GLY A 31 -16.46 -5.06 7.13
CA GLY A 31 -16.27 -4.36 8.40
C GLY A 31 -17.27 -3.22 8.65
N ILE A 32 -18.01 -2.81 7.63
CA ILE A 32 -19.00 -1.72 7.75
C ILE A 32 -20.24 -2.23 8.47
N ARG A 33 -20.59 -1.57 9.58
CA ARG A 33 -21.77 -1.88 10.39
C ARG A 33 -22.73 -0.70 10.39
N LEU A 34 -24.04 -0.96 10.28
CA LEU A 34 -25.08 0.07 10.33
C LEU A 34 -24.90 0.99 11.55
N LYS A 35 -24.56 0.43 12.71
CA LYS A 35 -24.33 1.17 13.96
C LYS A 35 -23.14 2.14 13.91
N ASN A 36 -22.16 1.92 13.01
CA ASN A 36 -20.90 2.68 12.96
C ASN A 36 -20.86 3.76 11.84
N ILE A 37 -21.77 3.67 10.85
CA ILE A 37 -21.77 4.56 9.67
C ILE A 37 -21.87 6.04 10.06
N HIS A 38 -22.60 6.36 11.13
CA HIS A 38 -22.80 7.74 11.57
C HIS A 38 -21.51 8.41 12.08
N PHE A 39 -20.50 7.65 12.49
CA PHE A 39 -19.22 8.21 12.93
C PHE A 39 -18.48 8.97 11.82
N ALA A 40 -18.71 8.59 10.56
CA ALA A 40 -18.11 9.29 9.41
C ALA A 40 -18.78 10.65 9.10
N ASN A 41 -19.90 11.01 9.73
CA ASN A 41 -20.58 12.28 9.50
C ASN A 41 -19.78 13.50 10.03
N GLU A 42 -18.88 13.27 10.98
CA GLU A 42 -18.05 14.32 11.58
C GLU A 42 -16.73 14.57 10.81
N ARG A 43 -16.47 13.76 9.78
CA ARG A 43 -15.24 13.82 8.99
C ARG A 43 -15.23 15.00 8.02
N LEU A 44 -14.03 15.52 7.78
CA LEU A 44 -13.77 16.53 6.75
C LEU A 44 -14.08 16.00 5.34
N CYS A 45 -13.66 14.76 5.05
CA CYS A 45 -13.84 14.13 3.74
C CYS A 45 -14.89 13.00 3.73
N GLY A 46 -15.64 12.79 4.81
CA GLY A 46 -16.69 11.77 4.86
C GLY A 46 -16.18 10.35 4.57
N MET A 47 -16.83 9.64 3.63
CA MET A 47 -16.45 8.31 3.18
C MET A 47 -15.84 8.37 1.78
N VAL A 48 -14.58 8.01 1.63
CA VAL A 48 -13.85 8.07 0.35
C VAL A 48 -13.70 6.71 -0.35
N SER A 49 -14.01 5.62 0.35
CA SER A 49 -14.06 4.29 -0.26
C SER A 49 -15.33 4.13 -1.09
N ARG A 50 -15.18 3.73 -2.36
CA ARG A 50 -16.32 3.48 -3.25
C ARG A 50 -17.21 2.35 -2.72
N GLY A 51 -16.61 1.20 -2.36
CA GLY A 51 -17.33 0.08 -1.78
C GLY A 51 -17.95 0.44 -0.44
N GLY A 52 -17.18 1.13 0.41
CA GLY A 52 -17.65 1.60 1.71
C GLY A 52 -18.87 2.52 1.62
N SER A 53 -18.87 3.49 0.73
CA SER A 53 -20.01 4.41 0.55
C SER A 53 -21.25 3.72 -0.01
N ILE A 54 -21.09 2.78 -0.95
CA ILE A 54 -22.21 2.00 -1.53
C ILE A 54 -22.88 1.13 -0.43
N ILE A 55 -22.09 0.37 0.33
CA ILE A 55 -22.62 -0.48 1.42
C ILE A 55 -23.27 0.37 2.50
N SER A 56 -22.65 1.48 2.89
CA SER A 56 -23.21 2.40 3.88
C SER A 56 -24.54 3.02 3.42
N GLN A 57 -24.63 3.40 2.15
CA GLN A 57 -25.87 3.90 1.57
C GLN A 57 -26.97 2.82 1.59
N TRP A 58 -26.64 1.58 1.19
CA TRP A 58 -27.57 0.47 1.22
C TRP A 58 -28.10 0.20 2.63
N CYS A 59 -27.19 0.11 3.63
CA CYS A 59 -27.57 -0.09 5.02
C CYS A 59 -28.52 0.99 5.54
N LYS A 60 -28.22 2.27 5.24
CA LYS A 60 -29.07 3.39 5.65
C LYS A 60 -30.42 3.41 4.95
N MET A 61 -30.47 3.13 3.65
CA MET A 61 -31.73 3.13 2.89
C MET A 61 -32.67 2.01 3.32
N HIS A 62 -32.14 0.84 3.63
CA HIS A 62 -32.93 -0.32 4.01
C HIS A 62 -33.09 -0.49 5.52
N GLN A 63 -32.41 0.32 6.34
CA GLN A 63 -32.36 0.19 7.80
C GLN A 63 -32.01 -1.24 8.24
N LYS A 64 -31.06 -1.85 7.52
CA LYS A 64 -30.55 -3.20 7.73
C LYS A 64 -29.06 -3.21 7.91
N GLU A 65 -28.55 -4.23 8.59
CA GLU A 65 -27.12 -4.46 8.70
C GLU A 65 -26.52 -4.81 7.33
N SER A 66 -25.21 -4.63 7.20
CA SER A 66 -24.48 -5.01 6.00
C SER A 66 -24.64 -6.51 5.73
N PHE A 67 -25.13 -6.85 4.54
CA PHE A 67 -25.28 -8.25 4.14
C PHE A 67 -23.92 -8.96 4.04
N LEU A 68 -22.83 -8.27 3.74
CA LEU A 68 -21.47 -8.83 3.76
C LEU A 68 -21.02 -9.21 5.18
N TYR A 69 -21.50 -8.52 6.19
CA TYR A 69 -21.29 -8.89 7.59
C TYR A 69 -22.21 -10.02 8.04
N GLU A 70 -23.52 -9.94 7.72
CA GLU A 70 -24.50 -10.96 8.12
C GLU A 70 -24.19 -12.33 7.50
N HIS A 71 -23.78 -12.36 6.22
CA HIS A 71 -23.45 -13.58 5.47
C HIS A 71 -21.95 -13.87 5.38
N PHE A 72 -21.16 -13.30 6.29
CA PHE A 72 -19.71 -13.48 6.26
C PHE A 72 -19.28 -14.94 6.38
N ASP A 73 -19.98 -15.72 7.22
CA ASP A 73 -19.68 -17.13 7.39
C ASP A 73 -20.00 -17.96 6.14
N ASP A 74 -21.07 -17.61 5.42
CA ASP A 74 -21.41 -18.25 4.15
C ASP A 74 -20.32 -17.96 3.08
N ILE A 75 -19.79 -16.72 3.05
CA ILE A 75 -18.68 -16.34 2.18
C ILE A 75 -17.41 -17.12 2.55
N CYS A 76 -17.12 -17.27 3.84
CA CYS A 76 -15.97 -18.06 4.29
C CYS A 76 -16.10 -19.54 3.90
N ASP A 77 -17.31 -20.13 3.95
CA ASP A 77 -17.53 -21.52 3.53
C ASP A 77 -17.23 -21.70 2.02
N ILE A 78 -17.61 -20.74 1.19
CA ILE A 78 -17.24 -20.72 -0.24
C ILE A 78 -15.72 -20.58 -0.39
N CYS A 79 -15.10 -19.62 0.27
CA CYS A 79 -13.66 -19.40 0.21
C CYS A 79 -12.87 -20.65 0.64
N ALA A 80 -13.30 -21.33 1.69
CA ALA A 80 -12.68 -22.59 2.15
C ALA A 80 -12.78 -23.71 1.12
N GLN A 81 -13.90 -23.80 0.40
CA GLN A 81 -14.09 -24.81 -0.63
C GLN A 81 -13.16 -24.65 -1.83
N TYR A 82 -12.82 -23.40 -2.20
CA TYR A 82 -12.04 -23.08 -3.39
C TYR A 82 -10.60 -22.60 -3.07
N ASP A 83 -10.20 -22.64 -1.80
CA ASP A 83 -8.89 -22.14 -1.32
C ASP A 83 -8.64 -20.66 -1.69
N VAL A 84 -9.66 -19.81 -1.52
CA VAL A 84 -9.61 -18.37 -1.81
C VAL A 84 -9.41 -17.59 -0.51
N ALA A 85 -8.47 -16.66 -0.49
CA ALA A 85 -8.22 -15.78 0.65
C ALA A 85 -9.18 -14.56 0.69
N LEU A 86 -9.28 -13.91 1.83
CA LEU A 86 -10.06 -12.69 2.01
C LEU A 86 -9.18 -11.47 2.31
N SER A 87 -9.36 -10.41 1.52
CA SER A 87 -8.93 -9.06 1.83
C SER A 87 -10.11 -8.31 2.46
N LEU A 88 -10.01 -8.03 3.76
CA LEU A 88 -11.06 -7.30 4.48
C LEU A 88 -10.88 -5.81 4.23
N GLY A 89 -11.72 -5.26 3.35
CA GLY A 89 -11.59 -3.91 2.83
C GLY A 89 -11.95 -2.82 3.84
N ASP A 90 -11.16 -1.74 3.89
CA ASP A 90 -11.34 -0.59 4.77
C ASP A 90 -12.32 0.45 4.20
N GLY A 91 -13.60 0.16 4.26
CA GLY A 91 -14.66 1.02 3.75
C GLY A 91 -14.81 2.37 4.46
N LEU A 92 -14.36 2.45 5.71
CA LEU A 92 -14.34 3.67 6.52
C LEU A 92 -12.92 4.25 6.67
N ARG A 93 -12.02 3.98 5.72
CA ARG A 93 -10.69 4.60 5.71
C ARG A 93 -10.76 6.13 5.67
N PRO A 94 -9.83 6.85 6.32
CA PRO A 94 -9.79 8.32 6.24
C PRO A 94 -9.35 8.80 4.86
N GLY A 95 -10.01 9.86 4.36
CA GLY A 95 -9.68 10.54 3.11
C GLY A 95 -8.94 11.86 3.29
N ALA A 96 -8.62 12.23 4.53
CA ALA A 96 -7.81 13.37 4.90
C ALA A 96 -7.00 13.06 6.17
N ILE A 97 -5.83 13.66 6.32
CA ILE A 97 -4.99 13.47 7.52
C ILE A 97 -5.69 13.89 8.82
N ARG A 98 -6.64 14.83 8.74
CA ARG A 98 -7.45 15.25 9.89
C ARG A 98 -8.36 14.15 10.40
N ASP A 99 -8.86 13.30 9.52
CA ASP A 99 -9.79 12.21 9.82
C ASP A 99 -9.06 10.92 10.26
N ALA A 100 -7.73 10.93 10.25
CA ALA A 100 -6.91 9.77 10.58
C ALA A 100 -7.06 9.31 12.03
N ASN A 101 -7.18 8.00 12.24
CA ASN A 101 -7.33 7.35 13.54
C ASN A 101 -8.59 7.78 14.29
N ASP A 102 -9.63 8.16 13.54
CA ASP A 102 -10.88 8.55 14.14
C ASP A 102 -11.72 7.34 14.59
N ARG A 103 -12.85 7.64 15.22
CA ARG A 103 -13.78 6.63 15.72
C ARG A 103 -14.36 5.75 14.61
N ALA A 104 -14.60 6.30 13.41
CA ALA A 104 -15.14 5.54 12.29
C ALA A 104 -14.15 4.49 11.80
N GLN A 105 -12.89 4.88 11.58
CA GLN A 105 -11.82 4.00 11.15
C GLN A 105 -11.59 2.87 12.16
N PHE A 106 -11.46 3.21 13.43
CA PHE A 106 -11.16 2.22 14.46
C PHE A 106 -12.34 1.29 14.78
N ALA A 107 -13.58 1.76 14.68
CA ALA A 107 -14.74 0.90 14.83
C ALA A 107 -14.87 -0.14 13.70
N GLU A 108 -14.46 0.20 12.49
CA GLU A 108 -14.37 -0.76 11.39
C GLU A 108 -13.21 -1.74 11.62
N LEU A 109 -12.03 -1.24 12.02
CA LEU A 109 -10.87 -2.09 12.31
C LEU A 109 -11.18 -3.11 13.41
N ASP A 110 -11.85 -2.71 14.49
CA ASP A 110 -12.28 -3.60 15.56
C ASP A 110 -13.24 -4.70 15.03
N THR A 111 -14.13 -4.34 14.09
CA THR A 111 -15.02 -5.31 13.41
C THR A 111 -14.21 -6.25 12.50
N MET A 112 -13.22 -5.74 11.77
CA MET A 112 -12.36 -6.59 10.93
C MET A 112 -11.56 -7.58 11.76
N GLY A 113 -11.13 -7.21 12.98
CA GLY A 113 -10.50 -8.13 13.92
C GLY A 113 -11.41 -9.31 14.30
N GLU A 114 -12.69 -9.05 14.62
CA GLU A 114 -13.70 -10.09 14.84
C GLU A 114 -13.83 -11.01 13.61
N LEU A 115 -13.88 -10.44 12.43
CA LEU A 115 -14.06 -11.17 11.17
C LEU A 115 -12.85 -12.03 10.80
N VAL A 116 -11.64 -11.59 11.15
CA VAL A 116 -10.42 -12.41 10.99
C VAL A 116 -10.51 -13.69 11.80
N GLU A 117 -10.91 -13.63 13.07
CA GLU A 117 -11.07 -14.81 13.89
C GLU A 117 -12.12 -15.78 13.31
N ARG A 118 -13.24 -15.25 12.78
CA ARG A 118 -14.27 -16.05 12.13
C ARG A 118 -13.75 -16.72 10.85
N ALA A 119 -12.97 -16.01 10.02
CA ALA A 119 -12.35 -16.59 8.83
C ALA A 119 -11.35 -17.70 9.20
N TRP A 120 -10.49 -17.47 10.17
CA TRP A 120 -9.52 -18.46 10.63
C TRP A 120 -10.17 -19.71 11.23
N ALA A 121 -11.26 -19.54 11.96
CA ALA A 121 -12.04 -20.68 12.48
C ALA A 121 -12.60 -21.59 11.37
N LYS A 122 -12.74 -21.06 10.15
CA LYS A 122 -13.15 -21.80 8.95
C LYS A 122 -11.98 -22.18 8.02
N ASN A 123 -10.73 -22.03 8.48
CA ASN A 123 -9.49 -22.26 7.72
C ASN A 123 -9.36 -21.37 6.47
N VAL A 124 -9.92 -20.16 6.49
CA VAL A 124 -9.78 -19.18 5.41
C VAL A 124 -8.70 -18.17 5.78
N GLN A 125 -7.75 -17.97 4.89
CA GLN A 125 -6.74 -16.94 5.05
C GLN A 125 -7.38 -15.55 4.91
N ALA A 126 -7.03 -14.64 5.82
CA ALA A 126 -7.52 -13.26 5.77
C ALA A 126 -6.41 -12.27 6.06
N PHE A 127 -6.42 -11.14 5.33
CA PHE A 127 -5.60 -9.98 5.60
C PHE A 127 -6.47 -8.72 5.64
N ILE A 128 -5.96 -7.68 6.29
CA ILE A 128 -6.70 -6.45 6.58
C ILE A 128 -6.22 -5.34 5.67
N GLU A 129 -7.14 -4.62 5.02
CA GLU A 129 -6.79 -3.36 4.37
C GLU A 129 -6.67 -2.24 5.40
N GLY A 130 -5.75 -1.32 5.13
CA GLY A 130 -5.43 -0.22 6.02
C GLY A 130 -5.56 1.15 5.38
N PRO A 131 -5.37 2.22 6.19
CA PRO A 131 -5.76 3.58 5.84
C PRO A 131 -4.94 4.18 4.71
N GLY A 132 -5.58 5.13 3.98
CA GLY A 132 -4.95 5.93 2.95
C GLY A 132 -4.27 7.20 3.47
N HIS A 133 -4.92 7.97 4.33
CA HIS A 133 -4.43 9.28 4.80
C HIS A 133 -4.13 9.25 6.31
N VAL A 134 -2.85 9.18 6.68
CA VAL A 134 -2.40 9.20 8.09
C VAL A 134 -1.12 10.02 8.21
N PRO A 135 -1.11 11.11 8.99
CA PRO A 135 0.10 11.89 9.21
C PRO A 135 1.14 11.07 9.98
N MET A 136 2.42 11.32 9.74
CA MET A 136 3.55 10.51 10.23
C MET A 136 3.47 10.16 11.72
N HIS A 137 3.09 11.11 12.56
CA HIS A 137 3.05 10.91 14.02
C HIS A 137 1.93 9.97 14.50
N LYS A 138 0.93 9.68 13.65
CA LYS A 138 -0.17 8.74 13.95
C LYS A 138 0.01 7.35 13.34
N ILE A 139 1.01 7.14 12.49
CA ILE A 139 1.20 5.88 11.77
C ILE A 139 1.49 4.73 12.72
N LYS A 140 2.34 4.97 13.74
CA LYS A 140 2.65 3.94 14.72
C LYS A 140 1.44 3.49 15.51
N GLU A 141 0.63 4.42 16.01
CA GLU A 141 -0.63 4.13 16.70
C GLU A 141 -1.57 3.27 15.84
N ASN A 142 -1.68 3.61 14.55
CA ASN A 142 -2.51 2.87 13.60
C ASN A 142 -2.04 1.41 13.45
N MET A 143 -0.73 1.20 13.29
CA MET A 143 -0.14 -0.13 13.16
C MET A 143 -0.28 -0.95 14.46
N ASP A 144 0.04 -0.34 15.60
CA ASP A 144 -0.06 -1.01 16.91
C ASP A 144 -1.48 -1.47 17.19
N ARG A 145 -2.48 -0.63 16.86
CA ARG A 145 -3.89 -0.99 17.02
C ARG A 145 -4.31 -2.14 16.09
N GLN A 146 -3.83 -2.15 14.85
CA GLN A 146 -4.12 -3.25 13.94
C GLN A 146 -3.52 -4.57 14.46
N ILE A 147 -2.28 -4.56 14.92
CA ILE A 147 -1.64 -5.75 15.49
C ILE A 147 -2.46 -6.27 16.69
N GLU A 148 -2.85 -5.36 17.59
CA GLU A 148 -3.63 -5.72 18.79
C GLU A 148 -5.03 -6.25 18.44
N LYS A 149 -5.78 -5.52 17.61
CA LYS A 149 -7.20 -5.81 17.36
C LYS A 149 -7.42 -6.87 16.30
N CYS A 150 -6.49 -7.05 15.38
CA CYS A 150 -6.59 -8.03 14.31
C CYS A 150 -5.63 -9.22 14.50
N HIS A 151 -5.17 -9.46 15.74
CA HIS A 151 -4.43 -10.65 16.15
C HIS A 151 -3.17 -10.93 15.33
N GLY A 152 -2.52 -9.86 14.80
CA GLY A 152 -1.35 -9.97 13.95
C GLY A 152 -1.65 -10.46 12.53
N ALA A 153 -2.89 -10.41 12.05
CA ALA A 153 -3.22 -10.67 10.65
C ALA A 153 -2.42 -9.73 9.73
N PRO A 154 -2.02 -10.20 8.53
CA PRO A 154 -1.26 -9.36 7.60
C PRO A 154 -2.01 -8.06 7.31
N PHE A 155 -1.28 -6.92 7.35
CA PHE A 155 -1.83 -5.61 7.08
C PHE A 155 -1.43 -5.14 5.69
N TYR A 156 -2.41 -4.69 4.89
CA TYR A 156 -2.25 -4.18 3.53
C TYR A 156 -2.67 -2.72 3.50
N THR A 157 -1.73 -1.78 3.35
CA THR A 157 -2.00 -0.35 3.51
C THR A 157 -1.92 0.41 2.20
N LEU A 158 -2.83 1.39 2.01
CA LEU A 158 -2.81 2.35 0.92
C LEU A 158 -1.92 3.54 1.32
N GLY A 159 -0.63 3.41 1.16
CA GLY A 159 0.32 4.40 1.65
C GLY A 159 0.81 4.06 3.05
N PRO A 160 0.57 4.92 4.06
CA PRO A 160 -0.38 6.06 4.03
C PRO A 160 0.19 7.36 3.45
N LEU A 161 -0.71 8.19 2.91
CA LEU A 161 -0.41 9.56 2.51
C LEU A 161 -0.23 10.42 3.78
N VAL A 162 0.95 11.01 3.93
CA VAL A 162 1.31 11.73 5.18
C VAL A 162 0.90 13.21 5.19
N THR A 163 0.45 13.72 4.06
CA THR A 163 -0.05 15.10 3.88
C THR A 163 -1.00 15.16 2.69
N ASP A 164 -1.94 16.11 2.72
CA ASP A 164 -2.97 16.28 1.68
C ASP A 164 -2.67 17.43 0.70
N VAL A 165 -1.54 18.13 0.86
CA VAL A 165 -1.25 19.39 0.11
C VAL A 165 -0.53 19.19 -1.22
N ALA A 166 -0.36 17.97 -1.68
CA ALA A 166 0.48 17.68 -2.83
C ALA A 166 -0.23 16.91 -3.97
N PRO A 167 -1.37 17.42 -4.52
CA PRO A 167 -2.00 16.80 -5.67
C PRO A 167 -1.01 16.65 -6.84
N GLY A 168 -1.01 15.49 -7.51
CA GLY A 168 -0.04 15.15 -8.55
C GLY A 168 1.25 14.53 -8.02
N TYR A 169 1.47 14.55 -6.71
CA TYR A 169 2.61 13.95 -6.02
C TYR A 169 2.20 12.93 -4.96
N ASP A 170 0.98 12.42 -5.00
CA ASP A 170 0.45 11.49 -4.00
C ASP A 170 1.27 10.20 -3.90
N HIS A 171 1.90 9.75 -4.99
CA HIS A 171 2.87 8.65 -4.97
C HIS A 171 4.08 8.92 -4.07
N ILE A 172 4.52 10.19 -3.94
CA ILE A 172 5.63 10.58 -3.06
C ILE A 172 5.15 10.68 -1.61
N THR A 173 4.05 11.41 -1.36
CA THR A 173 3.52 11.57 0.00
C THR A 173 3.15 10.25 0.64
N SER A 174 2.60 9.33 -0.15
CA SER A 174 2.26 7.99 0.30
C SER A 174 3.47 7.08 0.46
N ALA A 175 4.53 7.21 -0.36
CA ALA A 175 5.75 6.42 -0.19
C ALA A 175 6.48 6.73 1.12
N ILE A 176 6.42 7.98 1.59
CA ILE A 176 6.96 8.37 2.91
C ILE A 176 6.27 7.56 4.01
N GLY A 177 4.95 7.56 4.01
CA GLY A 177 4.16 6.78 4.97
C GLY A 177 4.29 5.29 4.80
N ALA A 178 4.37 4.80 3.55
CA ALA A 178 4.57 3.39 3.23
C ALA A 178 5.89 2.86 3.79
N ALA A 179 6.99 3.60 3.65
CA ALA A 179 8.26 3.22 4.25
C ALA A 179 8.17 3.17 5.78
N GLN A 180 7.50 4.13 6.40
CA GLN A 180 7.36 4.20 7.85
C GLN A 180 6.46 3.08 8.39
N ILE A 181 5.29 2.85 7.81
CA ILE A 181 4.37 1.80 8.27
C ILE A 181 4.92 0.41 7.94
N GLY A 182 5.62 0.26 6.81
CA GLY A 182 6.35 -0.95 6.45
C GLY A 182 7.42 -1.30 7.48
N TRP A 183 8.16 -0.31 7.97
CA TRP A 183 9.10 -0.50 9.07
C TRP A 183 8.41 -0.99 10.35
N TYR A 184 7.20 -0.49 10.64
CA TYR A 184 6.45 -0.89 11.84
C TYR A 184 5.76 -2.26 11.73
N GLY A 185 5.66 -2.85 10.54
CA GLY A 185 5.16 -4.22 10.42
C GLY A 185 4.13 -4.50 9.33
N THR A 186 3.72 -3.51 8.54
CA THR A 186 2.83 -3.76 7.39
C THR A 186 3.40 -4.84 6.49
N ALA A 187 2.58 -5.79 6.08
CA ALA A 187 2.95 -6.93 5.26
C ALA A 187 2.92 -6.63 3.76
N MET A 188 1.97 -5.81 3.31
CA MET A 188 1.79 -5.45 1.90
C MET A 188 1.52 -3.95 1.76
N LEU A 189 2.00 -3.37 0.67
CA LEU A 189 1.84 -1.95 0.34
C LEU A 189 1.08 -1.80 -0.97
N CYS A 190 -0.06 -1.13 -0.95
CA CYS A 190 -0.78 -0.72 -2.15
C CYS A 190 -0.13 0.52 -2.74
N TYR A 191 0.30 0.45 -4.01
CA TYR A 191 0.90 1.62 -4.66
C TYR A 191 -0.13 2.70 -4.95
N VAL A 192 0.35 3.94 -4.93
CA VAL A 192 -0.40 5.15 -5.32
C VAL A 192 0.26 5.75 -6.54
N THR A 193 -0.52 6.25 -7.48
CA THR A 193 -0.01 6.88 -8.70
C THR A 193 0.06 8.41 -8.56
N PRO A 194 0.82 9.11 -9.44
CA PRO A 194 0.80 10.58 -9.48
C PRO A 194 -0.58 11.17 -9.74
N LYS A 195 -1.50 10.38 -10.30
CA LYS A 195 -2.86 10.83 -10.66
C LYS A 195 -3.92 10.49 -9.62
N GLU A 196 -3.54 9.99 -8.47
CA GLU A 196 -4.48 9.74 -7.37
C GLU A 196 -5.30 11.01 -7.09
N HIS A 197 -6.59 10.86 -6.83
CA HIS A 197 -7.56 11.95 -6.63
C HIS A 197 -7.81 12.89 -7.85
N LEU A 198 -7.06 12.76 -8.95
CA LEU A 198 -7.14 13.69 -10.09
C LEU A 198 -7.72 13.05 -11.35
N ALA A 199 -7.27 11.86 -11.73
CA ALA A 199 -7.64 11.23 -12.99
C ALA A 199 -7.34 9.74 -13.01
N LEU A 200 -7.85 9.04 -14.02
CA LEU A 200 -7.53 7.64 -14.26
C LEU A 200 -6.06 7.51 -14.69
N PRO A 201 -5.25 6.66 -14.02
CA PRO A 201 -3.84 6.51 -14.35
C PRO A 201 -3.64 5.77 -15.69
N GLN A 202 -2.59 6.15 -16.39
CA GLN A 202 -2.08 5.45 -17.57
C GLN A 202 -0.93 4.51 -17.19
N LYS A 203 -0.47 3.69 -18.14
CA LYS A 203 0.61 2.71 -17.91
C LYS A 203 1.85 3.31 -17.25
N GLU A 204 2.30 4.49 -17.71
CA GLU A 204 3.49 5.13 -17.12
C GLU A 204 3.25 5.64 -15.70
N ASP A 205 2.05 6.15 -15.40
CA ASP A 205 1.69 6.55 -14.03
C ASP A 205 1.72 5.34 -13.07
N VAL A 206 1.22 4.19 -13.55
CA VAL A 206 1.28 2.92 -12.79
C VAL A 206 2.74 2.49 -12.57
N ARG A 207 3.57 2.55 -13.61
CA ARG A 207 5.00 2.22 -13.51
C ARG A 207 5.70 3.09 -12.46
N VAL A 208 5.47 4.40 -12.50
CA VAL A 208 6.02 5.34 -11.52
C VAL A 208 5.56 4.99 -10.11
N GLY A 209 4.26 4.73 -9.91
CA GLY A 209 3.71 4.32 -8.62
C GLY A 209 4.35 3.04 -8.08
N VAL A 210 4.42 1.99 -8.90
CA VAL A 210 5.01 0.69 -8.51
C VAL A 210 6.49 0.83 -8.16
N VAL A 211 7.29 1.56 -8.96
CA VAL A 211 8.72 1.78 -8.65
C VAL A 211 8.88 2.56 -7.35
N THR A 212 8.08 3.60 -7.16
CA THR A 212 8.09 4.39 -5.92
C THR A 212 7.83 3.50 -4.69
N TYR A 213 6.88 2.59 -4.78
CA TYR A 213 6.55 1.68 -3.68
C TYR A 213 7.58 0.56 -3.48
N LYS A 214 8.25 0.11 -4.53
CA LYS A 214 9.44 -0.77 -4.40
C LYS A 214 10.56 -0.08 -3.62
N ILE A 215 10.75 1.24 -3.82
CA ILE A 215 11.72 2.02 -3.06
C ILE A 215 11.29 2.12 -1.59
N ALA A 216 10.03 2.42 -1.32
CA ALA A 216 9.49 2.50 0.05
C ALA A 216 9.61 1.17 0.80
N ALA A 217 9.24 0.06 0.14
CA ALA A 217 9.36 -1.29 0.72
C ALA A 217 10.81 -1.67 1.02
N HIS A 218 11.73 -1.39 0.08
CA HIS A 218 13.16 -1.65 0.28
C HIS A 218 13.73 -0.82 1.45
N ALA A 219 13.35 0.46 1.57
CA ALA A 219 13.74 1.28 2.71
C ALA A 219 13.22 0.73 4.05
N ALA A 220 11.99 0.19 4.07
CA ALA A 220 11.42 -0.47 5.24
C ALA A 220 12.18 -1.76 5.58
N ASP A 221 12.56 -2.55 4.58
CA ASP A 221 13.33 -3.79 4.77
C ASP A 221 14.73 -3.52 5.36
N LEU A 222 15.41 -2.47 4.90
CA LEU A 222 16.65 -1.99 5.50
C LEU A 222 16.45 -1.62 6.97
N ALA A 223 15.41 -0.84 7.26
CA ALA A 223 15.10 -0.39 8.64
C ALA A 223 14.74 -1.54 9.58
N LYS A 224 14.13 -2.62 9.06
CA LYS A 224 13.83 -3.85 9.82
C LYS A 224 15.05 -4.77 10.00
N GLY A 225 16.15 -4.51 9.32
CA GLY A 225 17.30 -5.41 9.28
C GLY A 225 17.00 -6.72 8.53
N HIS A 226 16.17 -6.67 7.47
CA HIS A 226 15.83 -7.86 6.69
C HIS A 226 17.08 -8.47 6.07
N PRO A 227 17.32 -9.78 6.23
CA PRO A 227 18.51 -10.44 5.69
C PRO A 227 18.69 -10.21 4.18
N GLY A 228 19.84 -9.71 3.78
CA GLY A 228 20.16 -9.45 2.38
C GLY A 228 19.69 -8.11 1.81
N ALA A 229 18.91 -7.31 2.54
CA ALA A 229 18.50 -5.99 2.06
C ALA A 229 19.69 -5.09 1.76
N GLU A 230 20.68 -4.98 2.67
CA GLU A 230 21.88 -4.18 2.51
C GLU A 230 22.81 -4.65 1.38
N VAL A 231 22.80 -5.93 1.04
CA VAL A 231 23.71 -6.52 0.04
C VAL A 231 23.58 -5.84 -1.32
N ARG A 232 22.36 -5.49 -1.71
CA ARG A 232 22.09 -4.79 -2.98
C ARG A 232 22.57 -3.35 -2.95
N ASP A 233 22.34 -2.64 -1.85
CA ASP A 233 22.80 -1.26 -1.66
C ASP A 233 24.32 -1.16 -1.66
N ASP A 234 24.99 -2.08 -0.96
CA ASP A 234 26.46 -2.16 -0.93
C ASP A 234 27.03 -2.43 -2.31
N ALA A 235 26.48 -3.42 -3.02
CA ALA A 235 26.90 -3.76 -4.37
C ALA A 235 26.72 -2.59 -5.34
N LEU A 236 25.59 -1.88 -5.29
CA LEU A 236 25.31 -0.71 -6.11
C LEU A 236 26.22 0.46 -5.73
N SER A 237 26.42 0.70 -4.44
CA SER A 237 27.28 1.78 -3.94
C SER A 237 28.74 1.54 -4.33
N LYS A 238 29.21 0.30 -4.27
CA LYS A 238 30.54 -0.08 -4.76
C LYS A 238 30.66 0.11 -6.28
N ALA A 239 29.67 -0.33 -7.05
CA ALA A 239 29.63 -0.12 -8.49
C ALA A 239 29.65 1.36 -8.86
N ARG A 240 28.94 2.20 -8.09
CA ARG A 240 28.95 3.68 -8.24
C ARG A 240 30.31 4.28 -7.93
N TYR A 241 30.94 3.89 -6.86
CA TYR A 241 32.28 4.37 -6.48
C TYR A 241 33.33 4.01 -7.53
N GLU A 242 33.24 2.82 -8.12
CA GLU A 242 34.15 2.30 -9.15
C GLU A 242 33.80 2.75 -10.57
N PHE A 243 32.76 3.57 -10.75
CA PHE A 243 32.24 4.02 -12.06
C PHE A 243 31.84 2.87 -12.99
N ARG A 244 31.39 1.76 -12.43
CA ARG A 244 30.86 0.60 -13.19
C ARG A 244 29.38 0.86 -13.52
N TRP A 245 29.14 1.74 -14.51
CA TRP A 245 27.81 2.24 -14.86
C TRP A 245 26.81 1.14 -15.19
N LYS A 246 27.21 0.14 -15.96
CA LYS A 246 26.35 -0.97 -16.34
C LYS A 246 25.86 -1.75 -15.11
N ASP A 247 26.73 -1.96 -14.14
CA ASP A 247 26.38 -2.67 -12.91
C ASP A 247 25.43 -1.82 -12.04
N GLN A 248 25.65 -0.50 -11.99
CA GLN A 248 24.71 0.41 -11.31
C GLN A 248 23.30 0.30 -11.88
N PHE A 249 23.16 0.29 -13.23
CA PHE A 249 21.83 0.17 -13.85
C PHE A 249 21.20 -1.18 -13.55
N ASN A 250 21.95 -2.28 -13.68
CA ASN A 250 21.44 -3.61 -13.44
C ASN A 250 21.01 -3.85 -11.97
N LEU A 251 21.68 -3.19 -11.02
CA LEU A 251 21.36 -3.27 -9.60
C LEU A 251 20.24 -2.30 -9.17
N SER A 252 19.89 -1.31 -9.99
CA SER A 252 18.87 -0.32 -9.65
C SER A 252 17.45 -0.91 -9.65
N LEU A 253 16.53 -0.30 -8.91
CA LEU A 253 15.11 -0.68 -8.90
C LEU A 253 14.39 -0.30 -10.20
N ASP A 254 14.91 0.70 -10.93
CA ASP A 254 14.45 1.13 -12.25
C ASP A 254 15.63 1.28 -13.20
N PRO A 255 16.14 0.19 -13.78
CA PRO A 255 17.32 0.21 -14.64
C PRO A 255 17.09 0.98 -15.94
N GLU A 256 15.86 0.95 -16.48
CA GLU A 256 15.55 1.65 -17.74
C GLU A 256 15.63 3.17 -17.57
N ARG A 257 15.05 3.71 -16.50
CA ARG A 257 15.10 5.14 -16.19
C ARG A 257 16.51 5.60 -15.86
N ALA A 258 17.25 4.81 -15.09
CA ALA A 258 18.65 5.10 -14.77
C ALA A 258 19.52 5.18 -16.05
N LEU A 259 19.36 4.21 -16.94
CA LEU A 259 20.04 4.19 -18.24
C LEU A 259 19.62 5.34 -19.14
N GLN A 260 18.34 5.68 -19.19
CA GLN A 260 17.81 6.80 -19.95
C GLN A 260 18.47 8.11 -19.54
N TYR A 261 18.45 8.45 -18.25
CA TYR A 261 19.07 9.68 -17.73
C TYR A 261 20.57 9.72 -17.96
N TYR A 262 21.25 8.60 -17.86
CA TYR A 262 22.68 8.52 -18.18
C TYR A 262 22.96 8.83 -19.66
N LYS A 263 22.13 8.30 -20.57
CA LYS A 263 22.27 8.57 -22.02
C LYS A 263 21.96 10.02 -22.37
N GLU A 264 20.95 10.62 -21.77
CA GLU A 264 20.58 12.04 -21.97
C GLU A 264 21.72 12.98 -21.57
N ALA A 265 22.53 12.57 -20.61
CA ALA A 265 23.71 13.32 -20.19
C ALA A 265 24.90 13.28 -21.17
N ASN A 266 24.80 12.60 -22.32
CA ASN A 266 25.84 12.44 -23.36
C ASN A 266 27.20 11.95 -22.84
N HIS A 267 27.21 11.15 -21.77
CA HIS A 267 28.40 10.59 -21.17
C HIS A 267 28.61 9.14 -21.56
N LEU A 268 29.48 8.91 -22.49
CA LEU A 268 29.91 7.55 -22.83
C LEU A 268 31.23 7.24 -22.12
N ASN A 269 31.20 6.37 -21.11
CA ASN A 269 32.34 5.74 -20.44
C ASN A 269 33.27 6.64 -19.57
N GLY A 270 32.77 7.76 -19.03
CA GLY A 270 33.58 8.62 -18.13
C GLY A 270 33.73 8.07 -16.72
N LYS A 271 34.91 8.26 -16.12
CA LYS A 271 35.14 8.05 -14.67
C LYS A 271 34.69 9.27 -13.85
N TYR A 272 33.53 9.82 -14.16
CA TYR A 272 32.86 10.94 -13.49
C TYR A 272 31.42 11.04 -14.03
N CYS A 273 30.56 11.78 -13.35
CA CYS A 273 29.22 12.13 -13.87
C CYS A 273 29.20 13.58 -14.37
N THR A 274 28.25 13.91 -15.27
CA THR A 274 28.11 15.28 -15.83
C THR A 274 27.79 16.33 -14.78
N MET A 275 27.17 15.93 -13.67
CA MET A 275 26.85 16.85 -12.59
C MET A 275 28.09 17.54 -12.00
N CYS A 276 29.17 16.77 -11.76
CA CYS A 276 30.40 17.29 -11.20
C CYS A 276 31.47 17.62 -12.27
N GLY A 277 31.39 16.96 -13.42
CA GLY A 277 32.40 17.06 -14.47
C GLY A 277 33.73 16.37 -14.12
N PRO A 278 34.72 16.46 -15.03
CA PRO A 278 35.97 15.70 -14.90
C PRO A 278 36.88 16.18 -13.77
N ASN A 279 36.81 17.46 -13.42
CA ASN A 279 37.78 18.07 -12.49
C ASN A 279 37.25 18.13 -11.03
N PHE A 280 35.94 18.00 -10.81
CA PHE A 280 35.32 18.21 -9.50
C PHE A 280 34.56 17.01 -8.98
N CYS A 281 34.69 15.82 -9.60
CA CYS A 281 34.03 14.62 -9.14
C CYS A 281 34.63 14.17 -7.78
N ALA A 282 33.84 14.31 -6.72
CA ALA A 282 34.26 13.99 -5.37
C ALA A 282 34.71 12.51 -5.20
N MET A 283 34.05 11.56 -5.85
CA MET A 283 34.46 10.14 -5.81
C MET A 283 35.81 9.92 -6.47
N ARG A 284 36.08 10.58 -7.61
CA ARG A 284 37.38 10.51 -8.30
C ARG A 284 38.49 11.14 -7.47
N ILE A 285 38.24 12.31 -6.89
CA ILE A 285 39.20 12.97 -5.99
C ILE A 285 39.47 12.09 -4.76
N SER A 286 38.43 11.48 -4.19
CA SER A 286 38.56 10.57 -3.05
C SER A 286 39.40 9.31 -3.36
N GLN A 287 39.30 8.78 -4.59
CA GLN A 287 40.18 7.69 -5.04
C GLN A 287 41.64 8.13 -5.11
N GLN A 288 41.90 9.30 -5.69
CA GLN A 288 43.25 9.86 -5.77
C GLN A 288 43.89 10.11 -4.40
N LEU A 289 43.09 10.49 -3.40
CA LEU A 289 43.57 10.68 -2.02
C LEU A 289 44.02 9.35 -1.36
N LYS A 290 43.43 8.23 -1.72
CA LYS A 290 43.89 6.92 -1.24
C LYS A 290 45.23 6.53 -1.81
N ASP A 291 45.44 6.79 -3.10
CA ASP A 291 46.68 6.48 -3.80
C ASP A 291 47.86 7.36 -3.34
N CYS A 292 47.58 8.53 -2.72
CA CYS A 292 48.62 9.40 -2.15
C CYS A 292 49.15 8.96 -0.76
N ASN A 293 48.49 8.01 -0.11
CA ASN A 293 48.83 7.51 1.23
C ASN A 293 49.54 6.14 1.20
N GLU A 294 49.74 5.56 0.01
CA GLU A 294 50.61 4.41 -0.25
C GLU A 294 51.93 4.88 -0.84
#